data_8a1003e8599486e36eed52045bc27fd5
#
_entry.id   8a1003e8599486e36eed52045bc27fd5
#
_cell.length_a   1.000
_cell.length_b   1.000
_cell.length_c   1.000
_cell.angle_alpha   90.00
_cell.angle_beta   90.00
_cell.angle_gamma   90.00
#
_symmetry.space_group_name_H-M   'P 1'
#
loop_
_entity.id
_entity.type
_entity.pdbx_description
1 polymer ?
#
loop_
_entity_poly.entity_id
_entity_poly.type
_entity_poly.pdbx_seq_one_letter_code
_entity_poly.pdbx_strand_id
1 'polypeptide(L)'
;MILGREPEDEGIITYHRQHENLSAFRRALLASEEFNQLQFQTRGESDIPFPDWEDLSIPRVVFMHSPKTGGTTLHSLLAGHFQENLICPERFNGIRNYPTGELAKYRLFSGHYDLASCHLIPGQKRIVTLLRDPVSRLVSLYNFLKAHQPDVVERNNWGLARLAAALDAEEFFLHPVTRSHPYIENGLTRALAGSLSLDIWPTIDESAPAVSVADAGERALDHLSGLAAFGVLERYEESVELIFDSLELPQPAAICRKMELSELMNETSNYRSIDIVHESSQLRSIIAELVHVDLELYQRALKIFDSRCQASVSR
;
A
#
# COMPACT_ATOMS: atom_id res chain seq x y z
N MET A 1 7.86 -15.21 1.73
CA MET A 1 9.13 -15.97 1.89
C MET A 1 10.01 -15.57 0.72
N ILE A 2 11.19 -14.93 0.95
CA ILE A 2 12.01 -14.35 -0.13
C ILE A 2 12.81 -15.43 -0.87
N LEU A 3 13.33 -16.40 -0.14
CA LEU A 3 14.14 -17.51 -0.69
C LEU A 3 13.33 -18.81 -0.96
N GLY A 4 12.03 -18.81 -0.74
CA GLY A 4 11.15 -19.96 -1.02
C GLY A 4 11.34 -21.19 -0.10
N ARG A 5 12.24 -21.14 0.88
CA ARG A 5 12.58 -22.21 1.82
C ARG A 5 12.71 -21.72 3.26
N GLU A 6 12.72 -22.64 4.21
CA GLU A 6 13.04 -22.35 5.61
C GLU A 6 14.57 -22.22 5.81
N PRO A 7 15.01 -21.50 6.86
CA PRO A 7 16.43 -21.45 7.24
C PRO A 7 16.99 -22.84 7.52
N GLU A 8 18.22 -23.10 7.13
CA GLU A 8 18.85 -24.43 7.28
C GLU A 8 19.18 -24.76 8.74
N ASP A 9 19.52 -23.74 9.54
CA ASP A 9 19.88 -23.91 10.94
C ASP A 9 19.69 -22.64 11.79
N GLU A 10 19.83 -22.80 13.10
CA GLU A 10 19.76 -21.70 14.08
C GLU A 10 20.87 -20.65 13.90
N GLY A 11 22.00 -20.98 13.31
CA GLY A 11 23.11 -20.07 13.03
C GLY A 11 22.71 -19.02 11.98
N ILE A 12 22.01 -19.44 10.93
CA ILE A 12 21.48 -18.55 9.90
C ILE A 12 20.43 -17.62 10.49
N ILE A 13 19.53 -18.14 11.33
CA ILE A 13 18.53 -17.32 12.02
C ILE A 13 19.22 -16.27 12.90
N THR A 14 20.25 -16.68 13.65
CA THR A 14 21.00 -15.79 14.55
C THR A 14 21.76 -14.72 13.76
N TYR A 15 22.40 -15.08 12.65
CA TYR A 15 23.05 -14.14 11.75
C TYR A 15 22.10 -13.07 11.23
N HIS A 16 20.91 -13.49 10.78
CA HIS A 16 19.93 -12.56 10.22
C HIS A 16 19.20 -11.72 11.26
N ARG A 17 19.16 -12.14 12.53
CA ARG A 17 18.67 -11.30 13.65
C ARG A 17 19.58 -10.11 13.98
N GLN A 18 20.80 -10.07 13.46
CA GLN A 18 21.73 -8.95 13.67
C GLN A 18 21.45 -7.74 12.77
N HIS A 19 20.54 -7.85 11.79
CA HIS A 19 20.17 -6.72 10.97
C HIS A 19 19.38 -5.69 11.79
N GLU A 20 19.72 -4.42 11.62
CA GLU A 20 19.14 -3.30 12.38
C GLU A 20 17.61 -3.23 12.28
N ASN A 21 17.05 -3.66 11.14
CA ASN A 21 15.61 -3.67 10.89
C ASN A 21 15.27 -4.62 9.74
N LEU A 22 13.95 -4.87 9.55
CA LEU A 22 13.44 -5.75 8.51
C LEU A 22 13.84 -5.33 7.09
N SER A 23 13.97 -4.04 6.83
CA SER A 23 14.41 -3.52 5.53
C SER A 23 15.89 -3.83 5.26
N ALA A 24 16.75 -3.73 6.27
CA ALA A 24 18.15 -4.13 6.19
C ALA A 24 18.27 -5.65 5.95
N PHE A 25 17.48 -6.44 6.68
CA PHE A 25 17.38 -7.88 6.48
C PHE A 25 16.94 -8.25 5.06
N ARG A 26 15.87 -7.64 4.56
CA ARG A 26 15.40 -7.88 3.18
C ARG A 26 16.43 -7.52 2.14
N ARG A 27 17.11 -6.37 2.29
CA ARG A 27 18.21 -5.99 1.39
C ARG A 27 19.32 -7.02 1.37
N ALA A 28 19.72 -7.53 2.53
CA ALA A 28 20.75 -8.56 2.62
C ALA A 28 20.33 -9.84 1.91
N LEU A 29 19.08 -10.28 2.08
CA LEU A 29 18.55 -11.46 1.37
C LEU A 29 18.50 -11.24 -0.14
N LEU A 30 18.01 -10.08 -0.61
CA LEU A 30 17.93 -9.75 -2.03
C LEU A 30 19.31 -9.60 -2.69
N ALA A 31 20.32 -9.19 -1.92
CA ALA A 31 21.71 -9.09 -2.39
C ALA A 31 22.48 -10.41 -2.23
N SER A 32 21.89 -11.45 -1.64
CA SER A 32 22.57 -12.73 -1.43
C SER A 32 22.83 -13.46 -2.74
N GLU A 33 23.93 -14.20 -2.77
CA GLU A 33 24.28 -15.04 -3.92
C GLU A 33 23.20 -16.11 -4.16
N GLU A 34 22.62 -16.65 -3.10
CA GLU A 34 21.53 -17.63 -3.17
C GLU A 34 20.29 -17.04 -3.85
N PHE A 35 19.87 -15.83 -3.49
CA PHE A 35 18.74 -15.16 -4.16
C PHE A 35 19.02 -14.94 -5.65
N ASN A 36 20.24 -14.51 -5.97
CA ASN A 36 20.67 -14.32 -7.35
C ASN A 36 20.70 -15.67 -8.12
N GLN A 37 21.18 -16.75 -7.49
CA GLN A 37 21.18 -18.08 -8.11
C GLN A 37 19.78 -18.63 -8.32
N LEU A 38 18.84 -18.42 -7.36
CA LEU A 38 17.43 -18.80 -7.52
C LEU A 38 16.77 -18.04 -8.69
N GLN A 39 17.09 -16.77 -8.87
CA GLN A 39 16.64 -16.03 -10.04
C GLN A 39 17.20 -16.59 -11.37
N PHE A 40 18.40 -17.15 -11.35
CA PHE A 40 18.98 -17.81 -12.53
C PHE A 40 18.43 -19.23 -12.76
N GLN A 41 18.07 -19.97 -11.71
CA GLN A 41 17.56 -21.36 -11.83
C GLN A 41 16.08 -21.42 -12.27
N THR A 42 15.28 -20.42 -11.95
CA THR A 42 13.90 -20.29 -12.46
C THR A 42 13.86 -19.83 -13.94
N ARG A 43 14.99 -19.54 -14.53
CA ARG A 43 15.18 -19.36 -15.97
C ARG A 43 15.23 -20.71 -16.68
N GLY A 44 14.13 -21.46 -16.66
CA GLY A 44 13.90 -22.48 -17.69
C GLY A 44 13.90 -21.79 -19.04
N GLU A 45 14.61 -22.39 -20.00
CA GLU A 45 14.74 -21.96 -21.39
C GLU A 45 13.37 -21.60 -22.02
N SER A 46 12.88 -20.41 -21.79
CA SER A 46 11.90 -19.80 -22.65
C SER A 46 12.67 -18.82 -23.54
N ASP A 47 12.71 -19.10 -24.83
CA ASP A 47 13.26 -18.26 -25.93
C ASP A 47 12.50 -16.92 -26.08
N ILE A 48 11.93 -16.38 -25.02
CA ILE A 48 11.38 -15.03 -25.01
C ILE A 48 12.58 -14.12 -24.74
N PRO A 49 13.03 -13.30 -25.71
CA PRO A 49 14.08 -12.34 -25.44
C PRO A 49 13.64 -11.49 -24.25
N PHE A 50 14.47 -11.47 -23.20
CA PHE A 50 14.23 -10.60 -22.05
C PHE A 50 14.00 -9.19 -22.59
N PRO A 51 12.86 -8.56 -22.33
CA PRO A 51 12.74 -7.15 -22.60
C PRO A 51 13.90 -6.47 -21.88
N ASP A 52 14.58 -5.57 -22.57
CA ASP A 52 15.69 -4.81 -22.01
C ASP A 52 15.17 -4.09 -20.76
N TRP A 53 15.37 -4.72 -19.59
CA TRP A 53 14.85 -4.22 -18.32
C TRP A 53 15.52 -2.91 -17.91
N GLU A 54 16.63 -2.56 -18.54
CA GLU A 54 17.29 -1.26 -18.43
C GLU A 54 16.62 -0.21 -19.33
N ASP A 55 15.76 -0.61 -20.27
CA ASP A 55 15.03 0.35 -21.10
C ASP A 55 14.07 1.20 -20.25
N LEU A 56 14.50 2.40 -19.97
CA LEU A 56 13.73 3.39 -19.20
C LEU A 56 12.60 4.03 -20.02
N SER A 57 12.52 3.77 -21.34
CA SER A 57 11.45 4.27 -22.20
C SER A 57 10.13 3.51 -21.99
N ILE A 58 10.20 2.24 -21.55
CA ILE A 58 9.01 1.44 -21.24
C ILE A 58 8.46 1.91 -19.88
N PRO A 59 7.21 2.40 -19.82
CA PRO A 59 6.64 2.89 -18.58
C PRO A 59 6.56 1.82 -17.50
N ARG A 60 6.94 2.17 -16.28
CA ARG A 60 6.74 1.35 -15.09
C ARG A 60 5.33 1.55 -14.57
N VAL A 61 4.70 0.46 -14.16
CA VAL A 61 3.42 0.52 -13.46
C VAL A 61 3.69 0.72 -11.97
N VAL A 62 3.10 1.76 -11.39
CA VAL A 62 3.25 2.07 -9.98
C VAL A 62 1.87 2.13 -9.33
N PHE A 63 1.55 1.13 -8.54
CA PHE A 63 0.36 1.15 -7.71
C PHE A 63 0.69 1.72 -6.32
N MET A 64 0.38 2.98 -6.13
CA MET A 64 0.43 3.67 -4.84
C MET A 64 -0.74 3.19 -3.99
N HIS A 65 -0.50 2.14 -3.20
CA HIS A 65 -1.53 1.44 -2.44
C HIS A 65 -1.78 2.10 -1.09
N SER A 66 -2.89 2.81 -0.97
CA SER A 66 -3.39 3.26 0.33
C SER A 66 -3.95 2.08 1.13
N PRO A 67 -3.50 1.81 2.36
CA PRO A 67 -4.04 0.72 3.15
C PRO A 67 -5.55 0.84 3.38
N LYS A 68 -6.24 -0.30 3.36
CA LYS A 68 -7.69 -0.45 3.60
C LYS A 68 -8.59 0.11 2.48
N THR A 69 -8.05 0.20 1.26
CA THR A 69 -8.80 0.59 0.05
C THR A 69 -9.04 -0.57 -0.94
N GLY A 70 -8.88 -1.84 -0.52
CA GLY A 70 -9.06 -3.00 -1.40
C GLY A 70 -7.87 -3.31 -2.32
N GLY A 71 -6.72 -2.74 -2.01
CA GLY A 71 -5.54 -2.82 -2.88
C GLY A 71 -4.86 -4.19 -2.96
N THR A 72 -5.12 -5.14 -2.05
CA THR A 72 -4.58 -6.50 -2.15
C THR A 72 -5.11 -7.21 -3.39
N THR A 73 -6.40 -7.08 -3.68
CA THR A 73 -7.02 -7.63 -4.89
C THR A 73 -6.42 -6.98 -6.14
N LEU A 74 -6.32 -5.64 -6.17
CA LEU A 74 -5.74 -4.94 -7.32
C LEU A 74 -4.26 -5.31 -7.52
N HIS A 75 -3.48 -5.42 -6.44
CA HIS A 75 -2.11 -5.91 -6.53
C HIS A 75 -2.03 -7.28 -7.20
N SER A 76 -2.89 -8.23 -6.78
CA SER A 76 -2.89 -9.58 -7.35
C SER A 76 -3.26 -9.57 -8.83
N LEU A 77 -4.23 -8.74 -9.23
CA LEU A 77 -4.62 -8.57 -10.63
C LEU A 77 -3.48 -7.99 -11.46
N LEU A 78 -2.83 -6.92 -11.00
CA LEU A 78 -1.68 -6.32 -11.68
C LEU A 78 -0.49 -7.28 -11.74
N ALA A 79 -0.15 -7.95 -10.64
CA ALA A 79 0.98 -8.87 -10.57
C ALA A 79 0.86 -10.03 -11.57
N GLY A 80 -0.36 -10.47 -11.91
CA GLY A 80 -0.60 -11.48 -12.93
C GLY A 80 -0.15 -11.11 -14.34
N HIS A 81 0.15 -9.83 -14.61
CA HIS A 81 0.64 -9.34 -15.91
C HIS A 81 2.16 -9.16 -15.98
N PHE A 82 2.88 -9.45 -14.89
CA PHE A 82 4.33 -9.28 -14.83
C PHE A 82 5.01 -10.56 -14.36
N GLN A 83 6.19 -10.82 -14.88
CA GLN A 83 7.05 -11.87 -14.34
C GLN A 83 7.45 -11.50 -12.92
N GLU A 84 7.57 -12.49 -12.04
CA GLU A 84 7.82 -12.29 -10.61
C GLU A 84 9.09 -11.48 -10.34
N ASN A 85 10.16 -11.74 -11.11
CA ASN A 85 11.43 -11.01 -11.03
C ASN A 85 11.36 -9.54 -11.48
N LEU A 86 10.29 -9.14 -12.15
CA LEU A 86 10.03 -7.74 -12.56
C LEU A 86 9.11 -7.00 -11.58
N ILE A 87 8.65 -7.67 -10.53
CA ILE A 87 7.83 -7.08 -9.47
C ILE A 87 8.74 -6.63 -8.33
N CYS A 88 8.70 -5.35 -7.98
CA CYS A 88 9.48 -4.83 -6.87
C CYS A 88 9.04 -5.51 -5.56
N PRO A 89 9.96 -6.15 -4.82
CA PRO A 89 9.62 -6.84 -3.57
C PRO A 89 9.33 -5.88 -2.41
N GLU A 90 9.75 -4.61 -2.52
CA GLU A 90 9.47 -3.61 -1.50
C GLU A 90 8.00 -3.18 -1.56
N ARG A 91 7.27 -3.46 -0.51
CA ARG A 91 5.82 -3.22 -0.40
C ARG A 91 5.47 -2.07 0.55
N PHE A 92 6.45 -1.55 1.25
CA PHE A 92 6.31 -0.42 2.16
C PHE A 92 7.08 0.78 1.61
N ASN A 93 7.14 1.89 2.30
CA ASN A 93 7.78 3.10 1.78
C ASN A 93 9.33 3.05 1.80
N GLY A 94 9.90 1.84 1.88
CA GLY A 94 11.33 1.57 1.90
C GLY A 94 12.06 1.77 0.57
N ILE A 95 11.35 2.01 -0.53
CA ILE A 95 11.98 2.24 -1.85
C ILE A 95 12.98 3.40 -1.86
N ARG A 96 12.85 4.34 -0.92
CA ARG A 96 13.83 5.44 -0.69
C ARG A 96 15.24 4.95 -0.36
N ASN A 97 15.35 3.73 0.15
CA ASN A 97 16.61 3.13 0.57
C ASN A 97 17.29 2.31 -0.53
N TYR A 98 16.65 2.19 -1.71
CA TYR A 98 17.18 1.43 -2.83
C TYR A 98 17.99 2.33 -3.78
N PRO A 99 19.13 1.85 -4.28
CA PRO A 99 19.84 2.52 -5.38
C PRO A 99 18.94 2.62 -6.62
N THR A 100 19.04 3.72 -7.35
CA THR A 100 18.25 3.94 -8.58
C THR A 100 18.44 2.81 -9.61
N GLY A 101 19.66 2.29 -9.75
CA GLY A 101 19.96 1.17 -10.66
C GLY A 101 19.29 -0.14 -10.25
N GLU A 102 19.04 -0.34 -8.95
CA GLU A 102 18.29 -1.51 -8.50
C GLU A 102 16.80 -1.34 -8.79
N LEU A 103 16.23 -0.15 -8.53
CA LEU A 103 14.83 0.14 -8.87
C LEU A 103 14.57 0.05 -10.39
N ALA A 104 15.57 0.35 -11.22
CA ALA A 104 15.45 0.27 -12.67
C ALA A 104 15.12 -1.15 -13.18
N LYS A 105 15.45 -2.19 -12.42
CA LYS A 105 15.20 -3.59 -12.78
C LYS A 105 13.71 -3.96 -12.77
N TYR A 106 12.87 -3.27 -12.05
CA TYR A 106 11.47 -3.63 -11.86
C TYR A 106 10.55 -2.88 -12.80
N ARG A 107 9.42 -3.51 -13.13
CA ARG A 107 8.37 -2.98 -14.01
C ARG A 107 7.07 -2.71 -13.26
N LEU A 108 6.78 -3.49 -12.22
CA LEU A 108 5.66 -3.28 -11.32
C LEU A 108 6.16 -2.91 -9.93
N PHE A 109 5.71 -1.77 -9.46
CA PHE A 109 5.84 -1.31 -8.09
C PHE A 109 4.46 -1.27 -7.47
N SER A 110 4.24 -1.98 -6.38
CA SER A 110 2.93 -2.02 -5.72
C SER A 110 3.12 -2.10 -4.22
N GLY A 111 2.89 -1.00 -3.52
CA GLY A 111 3.13 -0.92 -2.08
C GLY A 111 2.55 0.33 -1.44
N HIS A 112 2.72 0.42 -0.14
CA HIS A 112 2.29 1.56 0.68
C HIS A 112 3.25 2.74 0.50
N TYR A 113 3.32 3.25 -0.73
CA TYR A 113 4.16 4.39 -1.09
C TYR A 113 3.40 5.70 -0.92
N ASP A 114 4.11 6.78 -0.60
CA ASP A 114 3.64 8.13 -0.84
C ASP A 114 4.05 8.58 -2.26
N LEU A 115 3.46 9.67 -2.72
CA LEU A 115 3.73 10.15 -4.09
C LEU A 115 5.19 10.58 -4.26
N ALA A 116 5.83 11.16 -3.24
CA ALA A 116 7.24 11.54 -3.30
C ALA A 116 8.14 10.32 -3.53
N SER A 117 7.83 9.19 -2.86
CA SER A 117 8.54 7.93 -3.06
C SER A 117 8.29 7.34 -4.46
N CYS A 118 7.07 7.47 -5.00
CA CYS A 118 6.78 7.06 -6.37
C CYS A 118 7.65 7.82 -7.39
N HIS A 119 7.97 9.09 -7.12
CA HIS A 119 8.83 9.89 -8.00
C HIS A 119 10.30 9.45 -8.00
N LEU A 120 10.77 8.71 -7.00
CA LEU A 120 12.12 8.16 -6.95
C LEU A 120 12.31 6.97 -7.91
N ILE A 121 11.22 6.35 -8.37
CA ILE A 121 11.27 5.25 -9.34
C ILE A 121 11.78 5.80 -10.67
N PRO A 122 12.85 5.21 -11.25
CA PRO A 122 13.46 5.75 -12.46
C PRO A 122 12.62 5.54 -13.72
N GLY A 123 12.81 6.39 -14.71
CA GLY A 123 12.17 6.31 -16.03
C GLY A 123 10.71 6.78 -16.03
N GLN A 124 10.06 6.56 -17.18
CA GLN A 124 8.63 6.84 -17.33
C GLN A 124 7.80 5.94 -16.41
N LYS A 125 6.73 6.47 -15.87
CA LYS A 125 5.85 5.72 -14.96
C LYS A 125 4.40 6.08 -15.14
N ARG A 126 3.52 5.09 -15.02
CA ARG A 126 2.08 5.24 -14.93
C ARG A 126 1.68 4.94 -13.49
N ILE A 127 1.38 5.98 -12.73
CA ILE A 127 1.01 5.87 -11.33
C ILE A 127 -0.50 5.74 -11.24
N VAL A 128 -0.97 4.74 -10.49
CA VAL A 128 -2.39 4.51 -10.20
C VAL A 128 -2.60 4.35 -8.70
N THR A 129 -3.81 4.63 -8.22
CA THR A 129 -4.18 4.43 -6.82
C THR A 129 -5.65 4.01 -6.68
N LEU A 130 -6.02 3.53 -5.49
CA LEU A 130 -7.40 3.30 -5.08
C LEU A 130 -7.72 4.16 -3.86
N LEU A 131 -8.85 4.83 -3.92
CA LEU A 131 -9.44 5.58 -2.81
C LEU A 131 -10.60 4.78 -2.20
N ARG A 132 -10.98 5.18 -1.01
CA ARG A 132 -12.15 4.71 -0.29
C ARG A 132 -12.72 5.85 0.53
N ASP A 133 -14.03 5.83 0.83
CA ASP A 133 -14.62 6.75 1.83
C ASP A 133 -13.71 6.82 3.06
N PRO A 134 -13.20 8.01 3.42
CA PRO A 134 -12.19 8.16 4.47
C PRO A 134 -12.62 7.64 5.83
N VAL A 135 -13.90 7.76 6.18
CA VAL A 135 -14.43 7.25 7.45
C VAL A 135 -14.45 5.73 7.44
N SER A 136 -15.04 5.13 6.41
CA SER A 136 -15.11 3.68 6.24
C SER A 136 -13.71 3.05 6.15
N ARG A 137 -12.73 3.77 5.58
CA ARG A 137 -11.32 3.37 5.56
C ARG A 137 -10.75 3.26 6.97
N LEU A 138 -10.99 4.25 7.83
CA LEU A 138 -10.47 4.25 9.21
C LEU A 138 -11.19 3.24 10.10
N VAL A 139 -12.49 3.05 9.96
CA VAL A 139 -13.21 1.97 10.65
C VAL A 139 -12.61 0.60 10.27
N SER A 140 -12.35 0.38 8.98
CA SER A 140 -11.67 -0.84 8.52
C SER A 140 -10.25 -0.97 9.05
N LEU A 141 -9.52 0.14 9.23
CA LEU A 141 -8.19 0.15 9.83
C LEU A 141 -8.26 -0.26 11.31
N TYR A 142 -9.17 0.31 12.08
CA TYR A 142 -9.34 -0.05 13.49
C TYR A 142 -9.61 -1.54 13.66
N ASN A 143 -10.56 -2.10 12.90
CA ASN A 143 -10.86 -3.53 12.93
C ASN A 143 -9.63 -4.38 12.58
N PHE A 144 -8.89 -3.99 11.55
CA PHE A 144 -7.67 -4.66 11.14
C PHE A 144 -6.59 -4.62 12.25
N LEU A 145 -6.35 -3.47 12.86
CA LEU A 145 -5.40 -3.32 13.96
C LEU A 145 -5.79 -4.17 15.17
N LYS A 146 -7.07 -4.16 15.55
CA LYS A 146 -7.62 -4.90 16.70
C LYS A 146 -7.56 -6.41 16.50
N ALA A 147 -7.64 -6.89 15.27
CA ALA A 147 -7.63 -8.31 14.96
C ALA A 147 -6.25 -8.97 15.11
N HIS A 148 -5.16 -8.22 15.23
CA HIS A 148 -3.84 -8.83 15.42
C HIS A 148 -3.72 -9.55 16.76
N GLN A 149 -2.98 -10.68 16.73
CA GLN A 149 -2.65 -11.41 17.96
C GLN A 149 -1.77 -10.55 18.87
N PRO A 150 -1.98 -10.57 20.19
CA PRO A 150 -1.22 -9.75 21.14
C PRO A 150 0.31 -9.97 21.06
N ASP A 151 0.74 -11.23 20.89
CA ASP A 151 2.16 -11.58 20.78
C ASP A 151 2.79 -11.02 19.51
N VAL A 152 2.04 -10.95 18.40
CA VAL A 152 2.47 -10.31 17.15
C VAL A 152 2.61 -8.79 17.34
N VAL A 153 1.66 -8.16 18.03
CA VAL A 153 1.68 -6.73 18.33
C VAL A 153 2.89 -6.38 19.21
N GLU A 154 3.13 -7.15 20.28
CA GLU A 154 4.24 -6.91 21.19
C GLU A 154 5.61 -7.15 20.53
N ARG A 155 5.78 -8.26 19.80
CA ARG A 155 7.01 -8.60 19.09
C ARG A 155 7.43 -7.53 18.09
N ASN A 156 6.47 -6.90 17.43
CA ASN A 156 6.71 -5.88 16.41
C ASN A 156 6.63 -4.44 16.97
N ASN A 157 6.30 -4.28 18.25
CA ASN A 157 6.12 -2.98 18.92
C ASN A 157 5.12 -2.05 18.20
N TRP A 158 3.98 -2.58 17.77
CA TRP A 158 2.97 -1.83 17.03
C TRP A 158 2.05 -1.00 17.93
N GLY A 159 2.40 0.27 18.12
CA GLY A 159 1.71 1.16 19.06
C GLY A 159 0.21 1.36 18.77
N LEU A 160 -0.16 1.61 17.51
CA LEU A 160 -1.57 1.76 17.13
C LEU A 160 -2.38 0.46 17.32
N ALA A 161 -1.79 -0.71 17.02
CA ALA A 161 -2.48 -1.99 17.21
C ALA A 161 -2.66 -2.30 18.71
N ARG A 162 -1.70 -1.91 19.56
CA ARG A 162 -1.81 -2.00 21.02
C ARG A 162 -2.94 -1.12 21.54
N LEU A 163 -3.07 0.12 21.06
CA LEU A 163 -4.17 1.01 21.41
C LEU A 163 -5.52 0.44 20.93
N ALA A 164 -5.61 -0.04 19.70
CA ALA A 164 -6.83 -0.63 19.16
C ALA A 164 -7.27 -1.90 19.91
N ALA A 165 -6.33 -2.67 20.46
CA ALA A 165 -6.64 -3.83 21.28
C ALA A 165 -7.19 -3.46 22.67
N ALA A 166 -6.74 -2.33 23.22
CA ALA A 166 -7.07 -1.88 24.60
C ALA A 166 -8.33 -1.01 24.67
N LEU A 167 -8.66 -0.27 23.61
CA LEU A 167 -9.71 0.75 23.59
C LEU A 167 -10.86 0.32 22.68
N ASP A 168 -12.05 0.83 22.94
CA ASP A 168 -13.12 0.76 21.96
C ASP A 168 -12.86 1.73 20.80
N ALA A 169 -13.70 1.69 19.75
CA ALA A 169 -13.44 2.47 18.55
C ALA A 169 -13.53 3.99 18.79
N GLU A 170 -14.45 4.44 19.59
CA GLU A 170 -14.62 5.86 19.89
C GLU A 170 -13.45 6.37 20.74
N GLU A 171 -13.10 5.65 21.81
CA GLU A 171 -11.93 5.93 22.64
C GLU A 171 -10.63 5.93 21.82
N PHE A 172 -10.48 4.96 20.90
CA PHE A 172 -9.31 4.88 20.01
C PHE A 172 -9.17 6.13 19.14
N PHE A 173 -10.24 6.59 18.46
CA PHE A 173 -10.17 7.77 17.61
C PHE A 173 -10.15 9.10 18.38
N LEU A 174 -10.56 9.10 19.64
CA LEU A 174 -10.41 10.25 20.54
C LEU A 174 -9.03 10.31 21.21
N HIS A 175 -8.28 9.21 21.22
CA HIS A 175 -6.99 9.13 21.90
C HIS A 175 -5.96 10.09 21.26
N PRO A 176 -5.21 10.89 22.04
CA PRO A 176 -4.27 11.88 21.51
C PRO A 176 -3.26 11.34 20.51
N VAL A 177 -2.67 10.15 20.78
CA VAL A 177 -1.72 9.50 19.89
C VAL A 177 -2.36 9.15 18.53
N THR A 178 -3.60 8.64 18.55
CA THR A 178 -4.33 8.33 17.32
C THR A 178 -4.65 9.60 16.53
N ARG A 179 -5.14 10.63 17.24
CA ARG A 179 -5.52 11.92 16.61
C ARG A 179 -4.35 12.65 15.98
N SER A 180 -3.15 12.52 16.52
CA SER A 180 -1.95 13.16 15.97
C SER A 180 -1.19 12.26 14.96
N HIS A 181 -1.66 11.02 14.77
CA HIS A 181 -0.96 10.10 13.87
C HIS A 181 -1.17 10.50 12.41
N PRO A 182 -0.10 10.81 11.65
CA PRO A 182 -0.22 11.41 10.32
C PRO A 182 -0.90 10.50 9.29
N TYR A 183 -0.88 9.18 9.50
CA TYR A 183 -1.62 8.23 8.67
C TYR A 183 -3.14 8.28 8.91
N ILE A 184 -3.57 8.70 10.10
CA ILE A 184 -4.97 8.81 10.50
C ILE A 184 -5.50 10.20 10.19
N GLU A 185 -4.80 11.24 10.64
CA GLU A 185 -5.16 12.62 10.44
C GLU A 185 -4.90 13.03 8.97
N ASN A 186 -5.96 13.04 8.15
CA ASN A 186 -5.93 13.35 6.72
C ASN A 186 -4.83 12.58 5.95
N GLY A 187 -4.69 11.27 6.22
CA GLY A 187 -3.60 10.46 5.72
C GLY A 187 -3.59 10.28 4.20
N LEU A 188 -4.75 10.24 3.53
CA LEU A 188 -4.85 10.17 2.07
C LEU A 188 -4.31 11.45 1.42
N THR A 189 -4.74 12.60 1.94
CA THR A 189 -4.29 13.92 1.48
C THR A 189 -2.78 14.06 1.65
N ARG A 190 -2.24 13.70 2.81
CA ARG A 190 -0.80 13.76 3.08
C ARG A 190 0.01 12.89 2.12
N ALA A 191 -0.44 11.67 1.87
CA ALA A 191 0.22 10.75 0.96
C ALA A 191 0.25 11.27 -0.48
N LEU A 192 -0.88 11.77 -0.98
CA LEU A 192 -1.01 12.33 -2.32
C LEU A 192 -0.28 13.67 -2.45
N ALA A 193 -0.22 14.47 -1.40
CA ALA A 193 0.59 15.69 -1.38
C ALA A 193 2.10 15.42 -1.36
N GLY A 194 2.53 14.17 -1.19
CA GLY A 194 3.93 13.77 -1.14
C GLY A 194 4.63 14.14 0.17
N SER A 195 3.88 14.31 1.24
CA SER A 195 4.38 14.80 2.54
C SER A 195 4.31 13.74 3.65
N LEU A 196 4.04 12.49 3.33
CA LEU A 196 3.86 11.44 4.33
C LEU A 196 4.34 10.08 3.85
N SER A 197 5.03 9.36 4.75
CA SER A 197 5.14 7.91 4.65
C SER A 197 3.78 7.26 4.96
N LEU A 198 3.27 6.43 4.04
CA LEU A 198 2.07 5.60 4.29
C LEU A 198 2.35 4.39 5.17
N ASP A 199 3.49 4.33 5.83
CA ASP A 199 3.80 3.25 6.75
C ASP A 199 3.03 3.45 8.06
N ILE A 200 2.05 2.59 8.32
CA ILE A 200 1.26 2.60 9.56
C ILE A 200 2.01 1.97 10.74
N TRP A 201 3.19 1.43 10.49
CA TRP A 201 3.97 0.69 11.47
C TRP A 201 5.14 1.45 12.10
N PRO A 202 5.53 2.68 11.69
CA PRO A 202 6.64 3.33 12.35
C PRO A 202 6.35 3.52 13.82
N THR A 203 7.36 3.29 14.63
CA THR A 203 7.48 3.93 15.93
C THR A 203 7.26 5.43 15.67
N ILE A 204 6.35 6.03 16.41
CA ILE A 204 6.00 7.44 16.28
C ILE A 204 7.29 8.24 16.38
N ASP A 205 7.82 8.70 15.26
CA ASP A 205 8.89 9.71 15.26
C ASP A 205 8.19 11.07 15.45
N GLU A 206 8.18 11.52 16.70
CA GLU A 206 7.60 12.81 17.10
C GLU A 206 8.30 14.00 16.43
N SER A 207 9.41 13.77 15.71
CA SER A 207 10.23 14.81 15.08
C SER A 207 9.82 15.16 13.64
N ALA A 208 8.87 14.45 13.03
CA ALA A 208 8.44 14.77 11.66
C ALA A 208 7.71 16.13 11.62
N PRO A 209 8.16 17.09 10.82
CA PRO A 209 7.54 18.40 10.77
C PRO A 209 6.07 18.26 10.29
N ALA A 210 5.16 18.84 11.07
CA ALA A 210 3.75 18.91 10.70
C ALA A 210 3.60 19.82 9.47
N VAL A 211 3.41 19.23 8.29
CA VAL A 211 3.03 20.00 7.10
C VAL A 211 1.60 20.49 7.29
N SER A 212 1.36 21.78 7.06
CA SER A 212 0.02 22.36 7.10
C SER A 212 -0.91 21.57 6.16
N VAL A 213 -1.98 21.01 6.72
CA VAL A 213 -2.94 20.19 5.96
C VAL A 213 -3.76 21.05 4.99
N ALA A 214 -3.94 22.35 5.29
CA ALA A 214 -4.71 23.27 4.44
C ALA A 214 -4.11 23.42 3.04
N ASP A 215 -2.78 23.54 2.94
CA ASP A 215 -2.09 23.65 1.64
C ASP A 215 -1.92 22.28 0.95
N ALA A 216 -2.07 21.18 1.70
CA ALA A 216 -1.92 19.83 1.18
C ALA A 216 -3.13 19.37 0.34
N GLY A 217 -4.34 19.87 0.63
CA GLY A 217 -5.58 19.45 -0.03
C GLY A 217 -5.58 19.74 -1.53
N GLU A 218 -5.27 20.99 -1.93
CA GLU A 218 -5.22 21.37 -3.35
C GLU A 218 -4.09 20.64 -4.08
N ARG A 219 -2.90 20.53 -3.49
CA ARG A 219 -1.80 19.74 -4.08
C ARG A 219 -2.18 18.27 -4.25
N ALA A 220 -2.82 17.68 -3.26
CA ALA A 220 -3.26 16.28 -3.34
C ALA A 220 -4.24 16.06 -4.49
N LEU A 221 -5.17 16.99 -4.71
CA LEU A 221 -6.12 16.93 -5.81
C LEU A 221 -5.46 17.13 -7.17
N ASP A 222 -4.55 18.09 -7.29
CA ASP A 222 -3.78 18.32 -8.51
C ASP A 222 -2.96 17.07 -8.87
N HIS A 223 -2.27 16.51 -7.90
CA HIS A 223 -1.51 15.27 -8.10
C HIS A 223 -2.42 14.10 -8.47
N LEU A 224 -3.54 13.91 -7.77
CA LEU A 224 -4.52 12.86 -8.08
C LEU A 224 -5.05 13.00 -9.51
N SER A 225 -5.34 14.23 -9.92
CA SER A 225 -5.79 14.52 -11.28
C SER A 225 -4.74 14.22 -12.35
N GLY A 226 -3.46 14.33 -12.00
CA GLY A 226 -2.32 14.04 -12.86
C GLY A 226 -1.91 12.57 -12.91
N LEU A 227 -2.50 11.69 -12.07
CA LEU A 227 -2.23 10.25 -12.13
C LEU A 227 -2.78 9.63 -13.42
N ALA A 228 -2.15 8.55 -13.88
CA ALA A 228 -2.64 7.78 -15.03
C ALA A 228 -4.10 7.37 -14.85
N ALA A 229 -4.43 6.82 -13.69
CA ALA A 229 -5.80 6.62 -13.25
C ALA A 229 -5.87 6.55 -11.72
N PHE A 230 -7.06 6.68 -11.20
CA PHE A 230 -7.39 6.25 -9.84
C PHE A 230 -8.79 5.63 -9.83
N GLY A 231 -9.02 4.75 -8.88
CA GLY A 231 -10.32 4.14 -8.66
C GLY A 231 -10.86 4.44 -7.27
N VAL A 232 -12.10 4.04 -7.04
CA VAL A 232 -12.78 4.11 -5.75
C VAL A 232 -13.30 2.74 -5.37
N LEU A 233 -13.08 2.32 -4.11
CA LEU A 233 -13.42 0.97 -3.65
C LEU A 233 -14.92 0.67 -3.77
N GLU A 234 -15.75 1.66 -3.58
CA GLU A 234 -17.22 1.57 -3.63
C GLU A 234 -17.75 1.24 -5.05
N ARG A 235 -16.92 1.51 -6.06
CA ARG A 235 -17.16 1.19 -7.47
C ARG A 235 -15.99 0.39 -8.04
N TYR A 236 -15.72 -0.75 -7.40
CA TYR A 236 -14.46 -1.47 -7.61
C TYR A 236 -14.28 -1.99 -9.05
N GLU A 237 -15.31 -2.55 -9.65
CA GLU A 237 -15.26 -3.12 -11.00
C GLU A 237 -14.96 -2.03 -12.04
N GLU A 238 -15.70 -0.92 -12.01
CA GLU A 238 -15.44 0.25 -12.87
C GLU A 238 -14.03 0.83 -12.63
N SER A 239 -13.56 0.78 -11.38
CA SER A 239 -12.22 1.24 -11.01
C SER A 239 -11.14 0.35 -11.61
N VAL A 240 -11.32 -0.96 -11.59
CA VAL A 240 -10.39 -1.90 -12.21
C VAL A 240 -10.37 -1.70 -13.72
N GLU A 241 -11.53 -1.62 -14.37
CA GLU A 241 -11.63 -1.34 -15.82
C GLU A 241 -10.87 -0.08 -16.20
N LEU A 242 -11.15 1.05 -15.53
CA LEU A 242 -10.49 2.33 -15.79
C LEU A 242 -8.97 2.25 -15.59
N ILE A 243 -8.51 1.59 -14.53
CA ILE A 243 -7.09 1.44 -14.23
C ILE A 243 -6.40 0.59 -15.30
N PHE A 244 -6.97 -0.55 -15.66
CA PHE A 244 -6.38 -1.45 -16.65
C PHE A 244 -6.33 -0.80 -18.04
N ASP A 245 -7.37 -0.09 -18.45
CA ASP A 245 -7.39 0.68 -19.70
C ASP A 245 -6.28 1.76 -19.70
N SER A 246 -6.13 2.50 -18.59
CA SER A 246 -5.10 3.54 -18.48
C SER A 246 -3.67 2.99 -18.51
N LEU A 247 -3.50 1.74 -18.07
CA LEU A 247 -2.22 1.04 -18.08
C LEU A 247 -1.96 0.29 -19.39
N GLU A 248 -2.93 0.25 -20.31
CA GLU A 248 -2.88 -0.54 -21.56
C GLU A 248 -2.68 -2.04 -21.28
N LEU A 249 -3.26 -2.53 -20.17
CA LEU A 249 -3.23 -3.93 -19.80
C LEU A 249 -4.54 -4.63 -20.20
N PRO A 250 -4.50 -5.93 -20.56
CA PRO A 250 -5.72 -6.70 -20.79
C PRO A 250 -6.62 -6.70 -19.56
N GLN A 251 -7.93 -6.54 -19.76
CA GLN A 251 -8.90 -6.60 -18.66
C GLN A 251 -8.86 -7.97 -17.98
N PRO A 252 -8.96 -8.05 -16.64
CA PRO A 252 -8.98 -9.31 -15.93
C PRO A 252 -10.25 -10.10 -16.26
N ALA A 253 -10.12 -11.41 -16.52
CA ALA A 253 -11.25 -12.29 -16.84
C ALA A 253 -12.27 -12.41 -15.70
N ALA A 254 -11.85 -12.21 -14.46
CA ALA A 254 -12.71 -12.20 -13.28
C ALA A 254 -12.07 -11.38 -12.17
N ILE A 255 -12.89 -10.68 -11.40
CA ILE A 255 -12.48 -9.91 -10.24
C ILE A 255 -12.91 -10.70 -8.99
N CYS A 256 -12.01 -11.56 -8.48
CA CYS A 256 -12.23 -12.23 -7.21
C CYS A 256 -11.68 -11.36 -6.09
N ARG A 257 -12.54 -10.82 -5.23
CA ARG A 257 -12.11 -10.05 -4.06
C ARG A 257 -11.30 -10.95 -3.13
N LYS A 258 -10.10 -10.50 -2.75
CA LYS A 258 -9.18 -11.22 -1.88
C LYS A 258 -9.01 -10.49 -0.56
N MET A 259 -8.77 -11.28 0.50
CA MET A 259 -8.35 -10.80 1.81
C MET A 259 -9.37 -9.87 2.49
N GLU A 260 -10.60 -10.32 2.59
CA GLU A 260 -11.49 -9.77 3.61
C GLU A 260 -10.93 -10.10 5.00
N LEU A 261 -11.20 -9.25 5.99
CA LEU A 261 -10.66 -9.45 7.35
C LEU A 261 -11.09 -10.80 7.94
N SER A 262 -12.30 -11.26 7.58
CA SER A 262 -12.83 -12.58 7.93
C SER A 262 -11.98 -13.74 7.41
N GLU A 263 -11.44 -13.62 6.19
CA GLU A 263 -10.53 -14.62 5.61
C GLU A 263 -9.19 -14.62 6.35
N LEU A 264 -8.62 -13.43 6.60
CA LEU A 264 -7.36 -13.29 7.35
C LEU A 264 -7.45 -13.89 8.75
N MET A 265 -8.58 -13.69 9.45
CA MET A 265 -8.79 -14.26 10.78
C MET A 265 -8.84 -15.80 10.77
N ASN A 266 -9.21 -16.41 9.63
CA ASN A 266 -9.30 -17.85 9.48
C ASN A 266 -8.02 -18.50 8.93
N GLU A 267 -7.24 -17.76 8.14
CA GLU A 267 -6.12 -18.33 7.37
C GLU A 267 -4.76 -18.19 8.04
N THR A 268 -4.59 -17.26 8.99
CA THR A 268 -3.26 -17.02 9.59
C THR A 268 -3.28 -16.98 11.11
N SER A 269 -2.20 -17.50 11.71
CA SER A 269 -1.97 -17.40 13.18
C SER A 269 -1.68 -15.99 13.67
N ASN A 270 -1.56 -15.01 12.77
CA ASN A 270 -1.26 -13.62 13.13
C ASN A 270 -2.50 -12.82 13.55
N TYR A 271 -3.69 -13.34 13.28
CA TYR A 271 -4.95 -12.68 13.58
C TYR A 271 -5.83 -13.52 14.50
N ARG A 272 -6.69 -12.85 15.22
CA ARG A 272 -7.72 -13.43 16.11
C ARG A 272 -9.09 -12.99 15.66
N SER A 273 -10.11 -13.77 15.98
CA SER A 273 -11.50 -13.35 15.81
C SER A 273 -11.81 -12.16 16.72
N ILE A 274 -12.51 -11.20 16.19
CA ILE A 274 -13.01 -10.01 16.92
C ILE A 274 -14.46 -9.74 16.52
N ASP A 275 -15.18 -9.03 17.38
CA ASP A 275 -16.44 -8.41 16.99
C ASP A 275 -16.14 -7.23 16.06
N ILE A 276 -16.63 -7.32 14.84
CA ILE A 276 -16.41 -6.28 13.82
C ILE A 276 -17.20 -5.03 14.20
N VAL A 277 -16.51 -3.94 14.39
CA VAL A 277 -17.11 -2.63 14.58
C VAL A 277 -17.63 -2.10 13.25
N HIS A 278 -18.89 -1.72 13.24
CA HIS A 278 -19.53 -1.04 12.13
C HIS A 278 -19.62 0.46 12.38
N GLU A 279 -19.75 1.23 11.33
CA GLU A 279 -19.89 2.66 11.40
C GLU A 279 -21.22 3.04 12.07
N SER A 280 -21.16 3.75 13.20
CA SER A 280 -22.29 4.44 13.83
C SER A 280 -22.26 5.93 13.49
N SER A 281 -23.38 6.62 13.67
CA SER A 281 -23.43 8.08 13.45
C SER A 281 -22.44 8.84 14.35
N GLN A 282 -22.28 8.39 15.60
CA GLN A 282 -21.34 8.98 16.55
C GLN A 282 -19.89 8.72 16.14
N LEU A 283 -19.53 7.47 15.82
CA LEU A 283 -18.19 7.12 15.35
C LEU A 283 -17.84 7.87 14.05
N ARG A 284 -18.81 7.99 13.10
CA ARG A 284 -18.63 8.78 11.89
C ARG A 284 -18.30 10.24 12.20
N SER A 285 -19.02 10.85 13.15
CA SER A 285 -18.76 12.24 13.53
C SER A 285 -17.36 12.44 14.10
N ILE A 286 -16.93 11.55 14.99
CA ILE A 286 -15.58 11.59 15.59
C ILE A 286 -14.49 11.47 14.51
N ILE A 287 -14.64 10.49 13.62
CA ILE A 287 -13.63 10.25 12.56
C ILE A 287 -13.64 11.39 11.53
N ALA A 288 -14.82 11.92 11.19
CA ALA A 288 -14.94 13.00 10.18
C ALA A 288 -14.15 14.26 10.59
N GLU A 289 -14.03 14.56 11.89
CA GLU A 289 -13.16 15.64 12.36
C GLU A 289 -11.68 15.41 12.01
N LEU A 290 -11.22 14.15 12.07
CA LEU A 290 -9.82 13.77 11.79
C LEU A 290 -9.49 13.76 10.31
N VAL A 291 -10.50 13.53 9.46
CA VAL A 291 -10.33 13.32 8.02
C VAL A 291 -11.08 14.34 7.17
N HIS A 292 -11.32 15.54 7.70
CA HIS A 292 -12.14 16.54 7.02
C HIS A 292 -11.60 16.94 5.65
N VAL A 293 -10.26 17.05 5.49
CA VAL A 293 -9.62 17.35 4.19
C VAL A 293 -9.65 16.12 3.28
N ASP A 294 -9.46 14.89 3.83
CA ASP A 294 -9.63 13.66 3.07
C ASP A 294 -11.06 13.52 2.53
N LEU A 295 -12.08 13.91 3.31
CA LEU A 295 -13.48 13.89 2.88
C LEU A 295 -13.73 14.86 1.73
N GLU A 296 -13.21 16.07 1.81
CA GLU A 296 -13.30 17.06 0.72
C GLU A 296 -12.59 16.57 -0.54
N LEU A 297 -11.36 16.08 -0.39
CA LEU A 297 -10.59 15.45 -1.47
C LEU A 297 -11.38 14.32 -2.12
N TYR A 298 -11.95 13.41 -1.33
CA TYR A 298 -12.71 12.26 -1.80
C TYR A 298 -13.97 12.69 -2.58
N GLN A 299 -14.71 13.67 -2.11
CA GLN A 299 -15.88 14.20 -2.81
C GLN A 299 -15.53 14.83 -4.17
N ARG A 300 -14.40 15.52 -4.24
CA ARG A 300 -13.89 16.08 -5.50
C ARG A 300 -13.36 14.98 -6.41
N ALA A 301 -12.70 13.96 -5.85
CA ALA A 301 -12.23 12.80 -6.60
C ALA A 301 -13.38 12.02 -7.25
N LEU A 302 -14.51 11.82 -6.55
CA LEU A 302 -15.69 11.17 -7.14
C LEU A 302 -16.16 11.85 -8.42
N LYS A 303 -16.20 13.19 -8.46
CA LYS A 303 -16.60 13.94 -9.66
C LYS A 303 -15.64 13.73 -10.83
N ILE A 304 -14.33 13.68 -10.54
CA ILE A 304 -13.29 13.40 -11.56
C ILE A 304 -13.42 11.95 -12.04
N PHE A 305 -13.65 11.02 -11.14
CA PHE A 305 -13.84 9.60 -11.46
C PHE A 305 -15.05 9.40 -12.39
N ASP A 306 -16.20 10.00 -12.06
CA ASP A 306 -17.40 9.96 -12.90
C ASP A 306 -17.12 10.47 -14.33
N SER A 307 -16.42 11.59 -14.44
CA SER A 307 -16.07 12.16 -15.75
C SER A 307 -15.15 11.24 -16.56
N ARG A 308 -14.20 10.55 -15.91
CA ARG A 308 -13.27 9.59 -16.55
C ARG A 308 -13.99 8.33 -17.00
N CYS A 309 -14.90 7.78 -16.19
CA CYS A 309 -15.71 6.62 -16.58
C CYS A 309 -16.60 6.93 -17.78
N GLN A 310 -17.25 8.11 -17.82
CA GLN A 310 -18.06 8.52 -18.97
C GLN A 310 -17.22 8.67 -20.25
N ALA A 311 -16.01 9.19 -20.16
CA ALA A 311 -15.10 9.34 -21.29
C ALA A 311 -14.58 7.98 -21.82
N SER A 312 -14.41 6.98 -20.94
CA SER A 312 -14.01 5.62 -21.33
C SER A 312 -15.11 4.89 -22.10
N VAL A 313 -16.37 5.02 -21.68
CA VAL A 313 -17.54 4.39 -22.37
C VAL A 313 -17.79 4.97 -23.77
N SER A 314 -17.30 6.19 -24.03
CA SER A 314 -17.49 6.91 -25.30
C SER A 314 -16.41 6.62 -26.36
N ARG A 315 -15.43 5.76 -26.03
CA ARG A 315 -14.37 5.32 -26.93
C ARG A 315 -14.61 3.91 -27.43
#